data_3a9527245954e92239e3b5151ea59753
#
_entry.id   3a9527245954e92239e3b5151ea59753
#
_cell.length_a   1.000
_cell.length_b   1.000
_cell.length_c   1.000
_cell.angle_alpha   90.00
_cell.angle_beta   90.00
_cell.angle_gamma   90.00
#
_symmetry.space_group_name_H-M   'P 1'
#
loop_
_entity.id
_entity.type
_entity.pdbx_description
1 polymer ?
#
loop_
_entity_poly.entity_id
_entity_poly.type
_entity_poly.pdbx_seq_one_letter_code
_entity_poly.pdbx_strand_id
1 'polypeptide(L)'
;MKVGKLLHTRYRLNDLERSVKFYTHVLGLEEVRRHKSPRGSELVFLQAPGSEELIELCSFPSSGPVVVQPDLTHLAFQVASLE
;
A
#
# COMPACT_ATOMS: atom_id res chain seq x y z
N MET A 1 -28.28 1.02 -2.68
CA MET A 1 -27.12 0.66 -3.52
C MET A 1 -26.32 -0.43 -2.84
N LYS A 2 -25.98 -1.46 -3.60
CA LYS A 2 -25.08 -2.51 -3.11
C LYS A 2 -23.76 -2.44 -3.84
N VAL A 3 -22.65 -2.63 -3.11
CA VAL A 3 -21.31 -2.54 -3.69
C VAL A 3 -20.90 -3.86 -4.34
N GLY A 4 -19.95 -3.77 -5.25
CA GLY A 4 -19.31 -4.94 -5.85
C GLY A 4 -18.01 -5.28 -5.13
N LYS A 5 -16.93 -5.55 -5.90
CA LYS A 5 -15.65 -5.92 -5.33
C LYS A 5 -15.01 -4.77 -4.57
N LEU A 6 -14.20 -5.11 -3.59
CA LEU A 6 -13.27 -4.18 -2.99
C LEU A 6 -12.14 -3.94 -3.99
N LEU A 7 -11.91 -2.68 -4.38
CA LEU A 7 -10.89 -2.37 -5.38
C LEU A 7 -9.51 -2.17 -4.77
N HIS A 8 -9.42 -1.32 -3.76
CA HIS A 8 -8.15 -1.10 -3.08
C HIS A 8 -8.36 -0.49 -1.70
N THR A 9 -7.32 -0.58 -0.88
CA THR A 9 -7.21 0.07 0.42
C THR A 9 -5.99 0.97 0.37
N ARG A 10 -6.10 2.20 0.89
CA ARG A 10 -5.00 3.17 0.88
C ARG A 10 -4.34 3.25 2.25
N TYR A 11 -3.00 3.32 2.24
CA TYR A 11 -2.20 3.62 3.41
C TYR A 11 -1.34 4.85 3.13
N ARG A 12 -1.51 5.88 3.93
CA ARG A 12 -0.68 7.07 3.88
C ARG A 12 0.62 6.81 4.64
N LEU A 13 1.77 7.19 4.06
CA LEU A 13 3.07 6.93 4.68
C LEU A 13 4.04 8.06 4.38
N ASN A 14 5.20 8.04 5.05
CA ASN A 14 6.18 9.10 4.95
C ASN A 14 7.26 8.80 3.90
N ASP A 15 7.76 7.57 3.85
CA ASP A 15 8.83 7.16 2.94
C ASP A 15 8.31 6.14 1.96
N LEU A 16 7.83 6.62 0.83
CA LEU A 16 7.17 5.77 -0.17
C LEU A 16 8.12 4.71 -0.74
N GLU A 17 9.33 5.10 -1.14
CA GLU A 17 10.25 4.16 -1.78
C GLU A 17 10.71 3.07 -0.82
N ARG A 18 10.90 3.41 0.45
CA ARG A 18 11.26 2.42 1.45
C ARG A 18 10.14 1.41 1.65
N SER A 19 8.90 1.87 1.69
CA SER A 19 7.74 0.98 1.84
C SER A 19 7.53 0.12 0.61
N VAL A 20 7.66 0.69 -0.59
CA VAL A 20 7.54 -0.06 -1.84
C VAL A 20 8.59 -1.17 -1.87
N LYS A 21 9.82 -0.85 -1.51
CA LYS A 21 10.90 -1.83 -1.48
C LYS A 21 10.62 -2.96 -0.50
N PHE A 22 10.10 -2.63 0.67
CA PHE A 22 9.74 -3.64 1.67
C PHE A 22 8.66 -4.58 1.13
N TYR A 23 7.57 -4.02 0.62
CA TYR A 23 6.45 -4.85 0.14
C TYR A 23 6.82 -5.68 -1.08
N THR A 24 7.65 -5.15 -1.99
CA THR A 24 8.02 -5.89 -3.19
C THR A 24 9.17 -6.86 -2.96
N HIS A 25 10.25 -6.44 -2.31
CA HIS A 25 11.45 -7.26 -2.15
C HIS A 25 11.37 -8.22 -0.97
N VAL A 26 10.73 -7.81 0.13
CA VAL A 26 10.64 -8.67 1.31
C VAL A 26 9.39 -9.54 1.26
N LEU A 27 8.23 -8.95 0.97
CA LEU A 27 6.96 -9.67 0.97
C LEU A 27 6.55 -10.24 -0.39
N GLY A 28 7.20 -9.80 -1.46
CA GLY A 28 6.94 -10.36 -2.80
C GLY A 28 5.70 -9.84 -3.51
N LEU A 29 5.17 -8.69 -3.10
CA LEU A 29 4.08 -8.07 -3.84
C LEU A 29 4.62 -7.48 -5.14
N GLU A 30 3.73 -7.29 -6.11
CA GLU A 30 4.07 -6.71 -7.40
C GLU A 30 3.60 -5.25 -7.46
N GLU A 31 4.47 -4.37 -7.94
CA GLU A 31 4.05 -3.00 -8.23
C GLU A 31 3.36 -3.01 -9.59
N VAL A 32 2.05 -2.71 -9.60
CA VAL A 32 1.26 -2.79 -10.84
C VAL A 32 0.99 -1.43 -11.47
N ARG A 33 1.06 -0.35 -10.69
CA ARG A 33 0.83 0.98 -11.22
C ARG A 33 1.41 2.04 -10.29
N ARG A 34 1.89 3.13 -10.87
CA ARG A 34 2.40 4.28 -10.12
C ARG A 34 1.84 5.56 -10.74
N HIS A 35 1.46 6.51 -9.90
CA HIS A 35 0.89 7.76 -10.37
C HIS A 35 1.40 8.91 -9.50
N LYS A 36 1.73 10.03 -10.14
CA LYS A 36 2.17 11.24 -9.45
C LYS A 36 1.16 12.34 -9.71
N SER A 37 0.57 12.87 -8.65
CA SER A 37 -0.44 13.91 -8.73
C SER A 37 0.20 15.28 -8.96
N PRO A 38 -0.47 16.21 -9.68
CA PRO A 38 0.01 17.59 -9.78
C PRO A 38 0.14 18.30 -8.46
N ARG A 39 -0.56 17.83 -7.41
CA ARG A 39 -0.51 18.40 -6.07
C ARG A 39 0.66 17.89 -5.24
N GLY A 40 1.49 17.03 -5.81
CA GLY A 40 2.67 16.52 -5.12
C GLY A 40 2.49 15.20 -4.41
N SER A 41 1.29 14.60 -4.44
CA SER A 41 1.13 13.25 -3.90
C SER A 41 1.65 12.22 -4.89
N GLU A 42 2.16 11.13 -4.39
CA GLU A 42 2.63 10.03 -5.20
C GLU A 42 1.98 8.75 -4.71
N LEU A 43 1.43 7.96 -5.65
CA LEU A 43 0.67 6.76 -5.37
C LEU A 43 1.35 5.57 -6.02
N VAL A 44 1.42 4.46 -5.29
CA VAL A 44 1.91 3.19 -5.81
C VAL A 44 0.88 2.13 -5.47
N PHE A 45 0.45 1.37 -6.47
CA PHE A 45 -0.49 0.27 -6.29
C PHE A 45 0.26 -1.04 -6.32
N LEU A 46 0.07 -1.85 -5.28
CA LEU A 46 0.73 -3.13 -5.12
C LEU A 46 -0.31 -4.24 -5.12
N GLN A 47 0.06 -5.40 -5.61
CA GLN A 47 -0.83 -6.56 -5.66
C GLN A 47 -0.13 -7.78 -5.07
N ALA A 48 -0.80 -8.45 -4.14
CA ALA A 48 -0.32 -9.71 -3.60
C ALA A 48 -0.66 -10.84 -4.58
N PRO A 49 0.19 -11.88 -4.65
CA PRO A 49 -0.12 -13.03 -5.49
C PRO A 49 -1.46 -13.64 -5.13
N GLY A 50 -2.30 -13.88 -6.14
CA GLY A 50 -3.60 -14.49 -5.91
C GLY A 50 -4.69 -13.56 -5.40
N SER A 51 -4.41 -12.28 -5.22
CA SER A 51 -5.39 -11.30 -4.77
C SER A 51 -5.83 -10.40 -5.92
N GLU A 52 -7.09 -10.01 -5.94
CA GLU A 52 -7.60 -9.07 -6.95
C GLU A 52 -7.50 -7.62 -6.46
N GLU A 53 -7.81 -7.39 -5.17
CA GLU A 53 -7.75 -6.05 -4.61
C GLU A 53 -6.31 -5.57 -4.48
N LEU A 54 -6.12 -4.26 -4.57
CA LEU A 54 -4.81 -3.65 -4.53
C LEU A 54 -4.57 -2.96 -3.19
N ILE A 55 -3.30 -2.81 -2.84
CA ILE A 55 -2.87 -1.98 -1.73
C ILE A 55 -2.30 -0.71 -2.33
N GLU A 56 -2.86 0.44 -1.98
CA GLU A 56 -2.38 1.72 -2.46
C GLU A 56 -1.53 2.37 -1.38
N LEU A 57 -0.26 2.61 -1.69
CA LEU A 57 0.63 3.38 -0.82
C LEU A 57 0.65 4.81 -1.32
N CYS A 58 0.45 5.76 -0.40
CA CYS A 58 0.34 7.17 -0.75
C CYS A 58 1.32 8.01 0.05
N SER A 59 2.11 8.81 -0.64
CA SER A 59 3.00 9.80 -0.04
C SER A 59 2.49 11.19 -0.40
N PHE A 60 2.37 12.09 0.60
CA PHE A 60 1.97 13.46 0.36
C PHE A 60 2.78 14.40 1.28
N PRO A 61 4.08 14.60 0.95
CA PRO A 61 4.99 15.31 1.85
C PRO A 61 4.55 16.71 2.23
N SER A 62 3.89 17.43 1.32
CA SER A 62 3.46 18.80 1.62
C SER A 62 2.37 18.88 2.71
N SER A 63 1.74 17.76 2.99
CA SER A 63 0.71 17.68 4.04
C SER A 63 1.30 17.38 5.42
N GLY A 64 2.62 17.22 5.51
CA GLY A 64 3.31 16.95 6.76
C GLY A 64 3.45 15.45 7.05
N PRO A 65 4.22 15.12 8.10
CA PRO A 65 4.46 13.73 8.46
C PRO A 65 3.22 13.04 9.00
N VAL A 66 3.16 11.73 8.80
CA VAL A 66 2.09 10.87 9.31
C VAL A 66 2.62 10.14 10.54
N VAL A 67 1.82 10.16 11.60
CA VAL A 67 2.09 9.36 12.80
C VAL A 67 0.92 8.40 12.98
N VAL A 68 1.19 7.10 12.95
CA VAL A 68 0.17 6.08 13.09
C VAL A 68 0.23 5.53 14.51
N GLN A 69 -0.92 5.55 15.18
CA GLN A 69 -0.99 5.02 16.54
C GLN A 69 -0.82 3.49 16.52
N PRO A 70 -0.30 2.90 17.62
CA PRO A 70 -0.17 1.45 17.72
C PRO A 70 -1.51 0.75 17.53
N ASP A 71 -1.50 -0.36 16.84
CA ASP A 71 -2.66 -1.26 16.62
C ASP A 71 -3.85 -0.60 15.91
N LEU A 72 -3.61 0.52 15.24
CA LEU A 72 -4.68 1.22 14.52
C LEU A 72 -5.11 0.46 13.27
N THR A 73 -4.15 -0.02 12.50
CA THR A 73 -4.40 -0.78 11.28
C THR A 73 -3.38 -1.90 11.14
N HIS A 74 -3.75 -2.92 10.37
CA HIS A 74 -2.79 -3.98 10.03
C HIS A 74 -3.22 -4.66 8.73
N LEU A 75 -2.26 -5.36 8.12
CA LEU A 75 -2.50 -6.22 6.97
C LEU A 75 -2.16 -7.64 7.37
N ALA A 76 -2.94 -8.58 6.88
CA ALA A 76 -2.70 -10.01 7.13
C ALA A 76 -2.47 -10.71 5.80
N PHE A 77 -1.38 -11.47 5.70
CA PHE A 77 -1.05 -12.21 4.50
C PHE A 77 -0.98 -13.69 4.82
N GLN A 78 -1.46 -14.49 3.89
CA GLN A 78 -1.30 -15.93 3.95
C GLN A 78 0.14 -16.30 3.57
N VAL A 79 0.74 -17.20 4.30
CA VAL A 79 2.06 -17.75 3.96
C VAL A 79 1.97 -19.26 3.90
N ALA A 80 2.84 -19.89 3.12
CA ALA A 80 2.86 -21.34 2.99
C ALA A 80 3.50 -21.99 4.23
N SER A 81 4.45 -21.28 4.86
CA SER A 81 5.18 -21.78 6.03
C SER A 81 5.67 -20.60 6.86
N LEU A 82 5.77 -20.79 8.16
CA LEU A 82 6.34 -19.78 9.08
C LEU A 82 7.86 -19.87 9.20
N GLU A 83 8.50 -20.77 8.45
CA GLU A 83 9.95 -20.91 8.44
C GLU A 83 10.65 -19.82 7.67
#